data_734df4e16dfd2fcbd56166acd63483bd
#
_entry.id   734df4e16dfd2fcbd56166acd63483bd
#
_cell.length_a   1.000
_cell.length_b   1.000
_cell.length_c   1.000
_cell.angle_alpha   90.00
_cell.angle_beta   90.00
_cell.angle_gamma   90.00
#
_symmetry.space_group_name_H-M   'P 1'
#
loop_
_entity.id
_entity.type
_entity.pdbx_description
1 polymer ?
#
loop_
_entity_poly.entity_id
_entity_poly.type
_entity_poly.pdbx_seq_one_letter_code
_entity_poly.pdbx_strand_id
1 'polypeptide(L)'
;MKTFDELMLVNYCYPDCIPLRNIMRLPRKEAYALASVFAEAHPETTAFYRFADFDNYYVLRKRQDEYLYKKFIELGGLPEEVHPLSFVIEGSEYLCEWFGNGTESGLYLRDIQPCHISFTIGDSGAEYQKNGSVDLLTLQDLKSKLAEYGNDFESFRKATGKHYVEAQLWSDRYITEEYLIQRKNSEK
;
A
#
# COMPACT_ATOMS: atom_id res chain seq x y z
N MET A 1 -9.27 -22.17 5.54
CA MET A 1 -9.76 -20.81 5.32
C MET A 1 -9.24 -19.95 6.47
N LYS A 2 -8.54 -18.87 6.20
CA LYS A 2 -8.07 -17.95 7.24
C LYS A 2 -9.24 -17.15 7.79
N THR A 3 -9.24 -16.91 9.08
CA THR A 3 -10.17 -15.98 9.71
C THR A 3 -9.73 -14.54 9.43
N PHE A 4 -10.60 -13.56 9.64
CA PHE A 4 -10.25 -12.15 9.48
C PHE A 4 -9.03 -11.73 10.31
N ASP A 5 -8.92 -12.27 11.52
CA ASP A 5 -7.81 -11.97 12.45
C ASP A 5 -6.46 -12.59 12.03
N GLU A 6 -6.48 -13.54 11.09
CA GLU A 6 -5.28 -14.15 10.52
C GLU A 6 -4.81 -13.48 9.22
N LEU A 7 -5.56 -12.49 8.71
CA LEU A 7 -5.17 -11.74 7.52
C LEU A 7 -3.92 -10.91 7.78
N MET A 8 -3.02 -10.96 6.80
CA MET A 8 -1.77 -10.20 6.83
C MET A 8 -1.79 -9.06 5.83
N LEU A 9 -1.18 -7.97 6.20
CA LEU A 9 -0.79 -6.89 5.31
C LEU A 9 0.65 -7.15 4.85
N VAL A 10 0.92 -7.01 3.57
CA VAL A 10 2.25 -7.21 2.98
C VAL A 10 2.66 -5.95 2.24
N ASN A 11 3.82 -5.40 2.59
CA ASN A 11 4.49 -4.33 1.85
C ASN A 11 5.64 -4.93 1.04
N TYR A 12 5.79 -4.46 -0.18
CA TYR A 12 6.86 -4.86 -1.10
C TYR A 12 7.87 -3.74 -1.27
N CYS A 13 9.14 -4.11 -1.23
CA CYS A 13 10.25 -3.19 -1.43
C CYS A 13 11.24 -3.76 -2.43
N TYR A 14 11.66 -2.93 -3.40
CA TYR A 14 12.70 -3.32 -4.36
C TYR A 14 14.02 -3.60 -3.63
N PRO A 15 14.88 -4.55 -4.12
CA PRO A 15 16.10 -5.00 -3.40
C PRO A 15 17.02 -3.87 -2.93
N ASP A 16 17.17 -2.81 -3.74
CA ASP A 16 18.09 -1.70 -3.44
C ASP A 16 17.44 -0.57 -2.64
N CYS A 17 16.20 -0.76 -2.19
CA CYS A 17 15.48 0.24 -1.41
C CYS A 17 15.41 -0.12 0.06
N ILE A 18 15.20 0.89 0.88
CA ILE A 18 14.93 0.72 2.30
C ILE A 18 13.44 0.42 2.47
N PRO A 19 13.07 -0.75 3.03
CA PRO A 19 11.67 -1.12 3.26
C PRO A 19 10.92 -0.09 4.10
N LEU A 20 9.60 -0.02 3.90
CA LEU A 20 8.69 0.80 4.69
C LEU A 20 9.02 2.29 4.70
N ARG A 21 9.63 2.78 3.61
CA ARG A 21 9.83 4.21 3.35
C ARG A 21 8.92 4.70 2.25
N ASN A 22 8.31 5.86 2.47
CA ASN A 22 7.54 6.56 1.47
C ASN A 22 8.31 7.81 1.01
N ILE A 23 8.66 7.88 -0.27
CA ILE A 23 9.41 8.99 -0.86
C ILE A 23 8.71 10.35 -0.67
N MET A 24 7.36 10.35 -0.58
CA MET A 24 6.56 11.56 -0.38
C MET A 24 6.73 12.17 1.03
N ARG A 25 7.28 11.42 1.99
CA ARG A 25 7.58 11.91 3.36
C ARG A 25 8.94 12.59 3.46
N LEU A 26 9.78 12.49 2.44
CA LEU A 26 11.06 13.16 2.39
C LEU A 26 10.89 14.66 2.09
N PRO A 27 11.80 15.52 2.57
CA PRO A 27 11.90 16.88 2.07
C PRO A 27 11.98 16.88 0.55
N ARG A 28 11.27 17.80 -0.12
CA ARG A 28 11.12 17.79 -1.59
C ARG A 28 12.45 17.61 -2.32
N LYS A 29 13.50 18.35 -1.91
CA LYS A 29 14.82 18.26 -2.54
C LYS A 29 15.42 16.85 -2.45
N GLU A 30 15.26 16.19 -1.32
CA GLU A 30 15.74 14.81 -1.09
C GLU A 30 14.92 13.80 -1.90
N ALA A 31 13.60 13.97 -1.96
CA ALA A 31 12.73 13.11 -2.77
C ALA A 31 13.12 13.16 -4.25
N TYR A 32 13.38 14.36 -4.79
CA TYR A 32 13.82 14.52 -6.18
C TYR A 32 15.20 13.93 -6.45
N ALA A 33 16.15 14.14 -5.55
CA ALA A 33 17.49 13.55 -5.67
C ALA A 33 17.45 12.03 -5.65
N LEU A 34 16.67 11.46 -4.74
CA LEU A 34 16.49 10.00 -4.63
C LEU A 34 15.80 9.41 -5.88
N ALA A 35 14.75 10.07 -6.37
CA ALA A 35 14.05 9.64 -7.57
C ALA A 35 14.96 9.62 -8.81
N SER A 36 15.79 10.65 -8.99
CA SER A 36 16.79 10.70 -10.07
C SER A 36 17.76 9.52 -10.01
N VAL A 37 18.31 9.24 -8.81
CA VAL A 37 19.22 8.11 -8.60
C VAL A 37 18.57 6.78 -9.00
N PHE A 38 17.33 6.52 -8.59
CA PHE A 38 16.64 5.28 -8.94
C PHE A 38 16.25 5.20 -10.41
N ALA A 39 15.82 6.30 -11.03
CA ALA A 39 15.51 6.34 -12.45
C ALA A 39 16.73 6.06 -13.32
N GLU A 40 17.90 6.59 -12.93
CA GLU A 40 19.18 6.36 -13.64
C GLU A 40 19.73 4.94 -13.43
N ALA A 41 19.64 4.43 -12.18
CA ALA A 41 20.16 3.10 -11.85
C ALA A 41 19.31 1.96 -12.39
N HIS A 42 17.98 2.18 -12.53
CA HIS A 42 17.00 1.14 -12.86
C HIS A 42 16.03 1.55 -13.98
N PRO A 43 16.53 1.96 -15.18
CA PRO A 43 15.67 2.50 -16.23
C PRO A 43 14.63 1.51 -16.77
N GLU A 44 14.92 0.20 -16.68
CA GLU A 44 14.03 -0.86 -17.15
C GLU A 44 13.10 -1.43 -16.05
N THR A 45 13.17 -0.86 -14.83
CA THR A 45 12.43 -1.41 -13.68
C THR A 45 11.04 -0.83 -13.61
N THR A 46 10.02 -1.69 -13.57
CA THR A 46 8.62 -1.29 -13.45
C THR A 46 8.35 -0.47 -12.19
N ALA A 47 9.03 -0.77 -11.08
CA ALA A 47 8.88 -0.04 -9.82
C ALA A 47 9.25 1.45 -9.94
N PHE A 48 10.19 1.81 -10.83
CA PHE A 48 10.73 3.17 -10.94
C PHE A 48 10.44 3.88 -12.26
N TYR A 49 9.69 3.28 -13.17
CA TYR A 49 9.42 3.90 -14.49
C TYR A 49 8.79 5.30 -14.37
N ARG A 50 8.03 5.56 -13.31
CA ARG A 50 7.41 6.87 -13.05
C ARG A 50 8.40 7.90 -12.53
N PHE A 51 9.57 7.49 -12.06
CA PHE A 51 10.60 8.40 -11.54
C PHE A 51 11.36 9.09 -12.67
N ALA A 52 11.30 8.60 -13.89
CA ALA A 52 11.82 9.30 -15.06
C ALA A 52 11.08 10.64 -15.32
N ASP A 53 9.81 10.75 -14.88
CA ASP A 53 9.02 11.99 -14.90
C ASP A 53 8.53 12.28 -13.48
N PHE A 54 9.46 12.54 -12.57
CA PHE A 54 9.17 12.69 -11.16
C PHE A 54 8.34 13.93 -10.84
N ASP A 55 8.42 15.00 -11.64
CA ASP A 55 7.58 16.19 -11.48
C ASP A 55 6.10 15.84 -11.55
N ASN A 56 5.68 15.13 -12.60
CA ASN A 56 4.31 14.68 -12.75
C ASN A 56 3.92 13.64 -11.68
N TYR A 57 4.80 12.67 -11.41
CA TYR A 57 4.56 11.68 -10.37
C TYR A 57 4.35 12.34 -9.00
N TYR A 58 5.24 13.25 -8.60
CA TYR A 58 5.18 13.93 -7.31
C TYR A 58 3.89 14.71 -7.12
N VAL A 59 3.48 15.48 -8.13
CA VAL A 59 2.25 16.27 -8.08
C VAL A 59 1.01 15.38 -8.01
N LEU A 60 0.95 14.32 -8.82
CA LEU A 60 -0.16 13.36 -8.80
C LEU A 60 -0.25 12.63 -7.47
N ARG A 61 0.88 12.09 -6.99
CA ARG A 61 0.92 11.34 -5.73
C ARG A 61 0.52 12.21 -4.54
N LYS A 62 0.99 13.45 -4.51
CA LYS A 62 0.62 14.41 -3.46
C LYS A 62 -0.88 14.66 -3.44
N ARG A 63 -1.49 14.93 -4.60
CA ARG A 63 -2.94 15.16 -4.71
C ARG A 63 -3.75 13.93 -4.30
N GLN A 64 -3.31 12.75 -4.72
CA GLN A 64 -3.94 11.48 -4.35
C GLN A 64 -3.88 11.27 -2.83
N ASP A 65 -2.70 11.39 -2.22
CA ASP A 65 -2.54 11.19 -0.78
C ASP A 65 -3.37 12.21 0.03
N GLU A 66 -3.39 13.48 -0.40
CA GLU A 66 -4.24 14.52 0.21
C GLU A 66 -5.74 14.21 0.09
N TYR A 67 -6.17 13.66 -1.05
CA TYR A 67 -7.55 13.22 -1.26
C TYR A 67 -7.89 12.06 -0.32
N LEU A 68 -7.08 11.00 -0.29
CA LEU A 68 -7.28 9.83 0.56
C LEU A 68 -7.27 10.21 2.05
N TYR A 69 -6.34 11.07 2.46
CA TYR A 69 -6.22 11.59 3.83
C TYR A 69 -7.52 12.27 4.28
N LYS A 70 -8.03 13.21 3.49
CA LYS A 70 -9.29 13.93 3.78
C LYS A 70 -10.46 12.96 3.83
N LYS A 71 -10.54 12.06 2.84
CA LYS A 71 -11.60 11.06 2.75
C LYS A 71 -11.58 10.12 3.95
N PHE A 72 -10.40 9.70 4.40
CA PHE A 72 -10.27 8.85 5.58
C PHE A 72 -10.75 9.54 6.86
N ILE A 73 -10.44 10.82 7.05
CA ILE A 73 -10.96 11.62 8.17
C ILE A 73 -12.49 11.71 8.12
N GLU A 74 -13.08 11.96 6.94
CA GLU A 74 -14.54 11.99 6.75
C GLU A 74 -15.21 10.67 7.15
N LEU A 75 -14.51 9.54 6.99
CA LEU A 75 -14.96 8.20 7.38
C LEU A 75 -14.68 7.86 8.85
N GLY A 76 -14.19 8.82 9.66
CA GLY A 76 -13.87 8.63 11.08
C GLY A 76 -12.46 8.11 11.35
N GLY A 77 -11.57 8.11 10.37
CA GLY A 77 -10.16 7.79 10.55
C GLY A 77 -9.40 8.86 11.34
N LEU A 78 -8.32 8.44 11.98
CA LEU A 78 -7.40 9.30 12.75
C LEU A 78 -5.98 9.14 12.22
N PRO A 79 -5.69 9.59 10.98
CA PRO A 79 -4.37 9.45 10.39
C PRO A 79 -3.33 10.29 11.14
N GLU A 80 -2.18 9.70 11.44
CA GLU A 80 -1.02 10.37 12.04
C GLU A 80 -0.05 10.86 10.96
N GLU A 81 -0.09 10.23 9.76
CA GLU A 81 0.75 10.55 8.62
C GLU A 81 -0.10 11.02 7.44
N VAL A 82 0.34 12.08 6.74
CA VAL A 82 -0.35 12.58 5.54
C VAL A 82 -0.14 11.67 4.34
N HIS A 83 1.03 11.03 4.27
CA HIS A 83 1.40 10.09 3.22
C HIS A 83 1.46 8.67 3.80
N PRO A 84 0.47 7.80 3.52
CA PRO A 84 0.39 6.48 4.13
C PRO A 84 1.48 5.55 3.60
N LEU A 85 1.77 4.50 4.34
CA LEU A 85 2.46 3.34 3.80
C LEU A 85 1.46 2.43 3.10
N SER A 86 1.79 2.01 1.88
CA SER A 86 0.94 1.11 1.09
C SER A 86 1.29 -0.34 1.38
N PHE A 87 0.28 -1.10 1.73
CA PHE A 87 0.32 -2.55 1.88
C PHE A 87 -0.74 -3.20 0.99
N VAL A 88 -0.72 -4.51 0.88
CA VAL A 88 -1.81 -5.30 0.30
C VAL A 88 -2.19 -6.44 1.22
N ILE A 89 -3.47 -6.82 1.23
CA ILE A 89 -3.96 -7.92 2.06
C ILE A 89 -3.52 -9.26 1.45
N GLU A 90 -2.95 -10.15 2.26
CA GLU A 90 -2.49 -11.50 1.92
C GLU A 90 -1.38 -11.55 0.85
N GLY A 91 -0.87 -10.41 0.45
CA GLY A 91 0.15 -10.31 -0.60
C GLY A 91 -0.40 -10.37 -2.02
N SER A 92 0.49 -10.25 -3.00
CA SER A 92 0.18 -10.29 -4.43
C SER A 92 1.43 -10.71 -5.21
N GLU A 93 1.35 -11.82 -5.93
CA GLU A 93 2.42 -12.28 -6.81
C GLU A 93 2.76 -11.21 -7.86
N TYR A 94 1.74 -10.56 -8.41
CA TYR A 94 1.89 -9.44 -9.33
C TYR A 94 2.76 -8.31 -8.76
N LEU A 95 2.55 -7.91 -7.50
CA LEU A 95 3.36 -6.86 -6.86
C LEU A 95 4.73 -7.36 -6.43
N CYS A 96 4.87 -8.61 -6.03
CA CYS A 96 6.17 -9.21 -5.75
C CYS A 96 7.09 -9.11 -6.98
N GLU A 97 6.59 -9.51 -8.16
CA GLU A 97 7.30 -9.40 -9.43
C GLU A 97 7.54 -7.93 -9.82
N TRP A 98 6.53 -7.06 -9.66
CA TRP A 98 6.62 -5.62 -9.94
C TRP A 98 7.77 -4.97 -9.17
N PHE A 99 7.99 -5.35 -7.91
CA PHE A 99 9.08 -4.88 -7.06
C PHE A 99 10.33 -5.77 -7.12
N GLY A 100 10.54 -6.50 -8.21
CA GLY A 100 11.76 -7.24 -8.49
C GLY A 100 12.04 -8.39 -7.51
N ASN A 101 10.99 -9.00 -6.93
CA ASN A 101 11.10 -10.06 -5.92
C ASN A 101 11.99 -9.64 -4.73
N GLY A 102 11.91 -8.39 -4.33
CA GLY A 102 12.71 -7.83 -3.25
C GLY A 102 12.20 -8.21 -1.85
N THR A 103 12.35 -7.30 -0.89
CA THR A 103 11.98 -7.56 0.51
C THR A 103 10.48 -7.47 0.70
N GLU A 104 9.91 -8.40 1.44
CA GLU A 104 8.54 -8.37 1.95
C GLU A 104 8.54 -8.08 3.46
N SER A 105 7.73 -7.11 3.86
CA SER A 105 7.46 -6.81 5.28
C SER A 105 5.99 -7.06 5.57
N GLY A 106 5.68 -7.78 6.63
CA GLY A 106 4.31 -8.16 6.99
C GLY A 106 3.85 -7.58 8.32
N LEU A 107 2.53 -7.33 8.44
CA LEU A 107 1.82 -6.99 9.67
C LEU A 107 0.54 -7.81 9.75
N TYR A 108 0.13 -8.24 10.94
CA TYR A 108 -1.22 -8.79 11.09
C TYR A 108 -2.26 -7.66 11.14
N LEU A 109 -3.32 -7.82 10.37
CA LEU A 109 -4.40 -6.83 10.32
C LEU A 109 -5.08 -6.62 11.69
N ARG A 110 -5.17 -7.67 12.50
CA ARG A 110 -5.74 -7.64 13.86
C ARG A 110 -5.01 -6.72 14.84
N ASP A 111 -3.71 -6.45 14.58
CA ASP A 111 -2.88 -5.64 15.47
C ASP A 111 -3.03 -4.14 15.20
N ILE A 112 -3.75 -3.78 14.13
CA ILE A 112 -3.91 -2.39 13.69
C ILE A 112 -5.27 -1.85 14.12
N GLN A 113 -5.27 -0.70 14.77
CA GLN A 113 -6.51 -0.03 15.14
C GLN A 113 -7.28 0.43 13.89
N PRO A 114 -8.62 0.26 13.85
CA PRO A 114 -9.44 0.62 12.69
C PRO A 114 -9.30 2.07 12.23
N CYS A 115 -9.03 3.00 13.16
CA CYS A 115 -8.85 4.41 12.85
C CYS A 115 -7.49 4.75 12.21
N HIS A 116 -6.59 3.80 12.06
CA HIS A 116 -5.26 4.01 11.45
C HIS A 116 -5.09 3.30 10.10
N ILE A 117 -6.14 2.68 9.57
CA ILE A 117 -6.05 1.92 8.32
C ILE A 117 -7.29 2.13 7.45
N SER A 118 -7.07 2.28 6.15
CA SER A 118 -8.12 2.29 5.13
C SER A 118 -7.77 1.33 4.00
N PHE A 119 -8.75 1.04 3.13
CA PHE A 119 -8.57 0.07 2.05
C PHE A 119 -9.15 0.59 0.74
N THR A 120 -8.59 0.09 -0.37
CA THR A 120 -9.13 0.27 -1.72
C THR A 120 -9.10 -1.05 -2.49
N ILE A 121 -10.09 -1.27 -3.33
CA ILE A 121 -10.15 -2.48 -4.17
C ILE A 121 -9.30 -2.24 -5.42
N GLY A 122 -8.06 -2.72 -5.40
CA GLY A 122 -7.05 -2.46 -6.42
C GLY A 122 -6.20 -1.22 -6.12
N ASP A 123 -5.54 -0.69 -7.16
CA ASP A 123 -4.58 0.42 -7.08
C ASP A 123 -5.31 1.76 -6.91
N SER A 124 -5.19 2.38 -5.74
CA SER A 124 -5.76 3.70 -5.43
C SER A 124 -5.22 4.81 -6.34
N GLY A 125 -3.95 4.70 -6.78
CA GLY A 125 -3.32 5.65 -7.68
C GLY A 125 -3.92 5.61 -9.08
N ALA A 126 -4.06 4.42 -9.63
CA ALA A 126 -4.68 4.23 -10.94
C ALA A 126 -6.17 4.65 -10.93
N GLU A 127 -6.89 4.33 -9.85
CA GLU A 127 -8.29 4.72 -9.66
C GLU A 127 -8.43 6.24 -9.64
N TYR A 128 -7.62 6.93 -8.82
CA TYR A 128 -7.63 8.39 -8.70
C TYR A 128 -7.27 9.08 -10.02
N GLN A 129 -6.26 8.59 -10.74
CA GLN A 129 -5.87 9.16 -12.03
C GLN A 129 -6.98 9.03 -13.07
N LYS A 130 -7.72 7.93 -13.05
CA LYS A 130 -8.80 7.66 -14.01
C LYS A 130 -10.06 8.47 -13.71
N ASN A 131 -10.46 8.55 -12.43
CA ASN A 131 -11.80 9.00 -12.03
C ASN A 131 -11.78 10.33 -11.25
N GLY A 132 -10.60 10.81 -10.79
CA GLY A 132 -10.47 11.93 -9.86
C GLY A 132 -10.97 11.66 -8.45
N SER A 133 -11.34 10.39 -8.17
CA SER A 133 -11.86 9.93 -6.88
C SER A 133 -11.49 8.48 -6.64
N VAL A 134 -11.58 8.05 -5.39
CA VAL A 134 -11.33 6.66 -4.97
C VAL A 134 -12.42 6.23 -3.99
N ASP A 135 -12.94 5.03 -4.16
CA ASP A 135 -13.85 4.42 -3.19
C ASP A 135 -13.04 3.85 -2.03
N LEU A 136 -12.93 4.65 -0.96
CA LEU A 136 -12.16 4.29 0.23
C LEU A 136 -13.04 3.55 1.23
N LEU A 137 -12.54 2.42 1.71
CA LEU A 137 -13.22 1.54 2.65
C LEU A 137 -12.58 1.66 4.05
N THR A 138 -13.41 1.66 5.07
CA THR A 138 -13.01 1.41 6.45
C THR A 138 -12.80 -0.07 6.71
N LEU A 139 -12.23 -0.41 7.87
CA LEU A 139 -12.12 -1.81 8.30
C LEU A 139 -13.50 -2.48 8.41
N GLN A 140 -14.53 -1.72 8.83
CA GLN A 140 -15.89 -2.24 8.95
C GLN A 140 -16.51 -2.50 7.57
N ASP A 141 -16.28 -1.61 6.60
CA ASP A 141 -16.75 -1.82 5.22
C ASP A 141 -16.11 -3.06 4.60
N LEU A 142 -14.80 -3.25 4.81
CA LEU A 142 -14.09 -4.45 4.36
C LEU A 142 -14.67 -5.72 4.98
N LYS A 143 -14.92 -5.72 6.31
CA LYS A 143 -15.55 -6.85 7.00
C LYS A 143 -16.94 -7.17 6.42
N SER A 144 -17.74 -6.14 6.18
CA SER A 144 -19.09 -6.31 5.61
C SER A 144 -19.02 -6.92 4.21
N LYS A 145 -18.10 -6.44 3.37
CA LYS A 145 -17.89 -7.01 2.03
C LYS A 145 -17.39 -8.46 2.08
N LEU A 146 -16.48 -8.79 2.97
CA LEU A 146 -15.99 -10.17 3.15
C LEU A 146 -17.10 -11.13 3.61
N ALA A 147 -18.01 -10.66 4.47
CA ALA A 147 -19.14 -11.49 4.92
C ALA A 147 -20.02 -11.97 3.79
N GLU A 148 -20.18 -11.19 2.71
CA GLU A 148 -20.93 -11.58 1.50
C GLU A 148 -20.30 -12.79 0.78
N TYR A 149 -19.02 -13.06 1.04
CA TYR A 149 -18.24 -14.17 0.48
C TYR A 149 -17.88 -15.22 1.54
N GLY A 150 -18.67 -15.34 2.60
CA GLY A 150 -18.43 -16.31 3.68
C GLY A 150 -17.14 -16.05 4.49
N ASN A 151 -16.68 -14.80 4.52
CA ASN A 151 -15.43 -14.37 5.12
C ASN A 151 -14.16 -14.98 4.45
N ASP A 152 -14.30 -15.47 3.22
CA ASP A 152 -13.17 -15.96 2.43
C ASP A 152 -12.56 -14.85 1.58
N PHE A 153 -11.38 -14.37 1.99
CA PHE A 153 -10.69 -13.26 1.31
C PHE A 153 -10.36 -13.59 -0.16
N GLU A 154 -9.95 -14.82 -0.46
CA GLU A 154 -9.61 -15.21 -1.82
C GLU A 154 -10.83 -15.20 -2.76
N SER A 155 -11.98 -15.69 -2.29
CA SER A 155 -13.24 -15.63 -3.05
C SER A 155 -13.66 -14.19 -3.29
N PHE A 156 -13.57 -13.32 -2.27
CA PHE A 156 -13.82 -11.89 -2.40
C PHE A 156 -12.88 -11.25 -3.43
N ARG A 157 -11.56 -11.41 -3.28
CA ARG A 157 -10.56 -10.84 -4.20
C ARG A 157 -10.82 -11.27 -5.65
N LYS A 158 -11.05 -12.57 -5.89
CA LYS A 158 -11.38 -13.09 -7.23
C LYS A 158 -12.63 -12.43 -7.80
N ALA A 159 -13.67 -12.25 -7.00
CA ALA A 159 -14.91 -11.61 -7.44
C ALA A 159 -14.73 -10.15 -7.84
N THR A 160 -13.77 -9.42 -7.25
CA THR A 160 -13.46 -8.04 -7.65
C THR A 160 -12.79 -7.93 -9.01
N GLY A 161 -12.19 -9.01 -9.54
CA GLY A 161 -11.39 -9.00 -10.76
C GLY A 161 -10.08 -8.21 -10.65
N LYS A 162 -9.64 -7.86 -9.43
CA LYS A 162 -8.41 -7.12 -9.16
C LYS A 162 -7.29 -8.04 -8.68
N HIS A 163 -6.04 -7.64 -8.93
CA HIS A 163 -4.87 -8.40 -8.48
C HIS A 163 -4.70 -8.39 -6.96
N TYR A 164 -5.17 -7.34 -6.28
CA TYR A 164 -5.03 -7.15 -4.84
C TYR A 164 -6.08 -6.20 -4.26
N VAL A 165 -6.18 -6.18 -2.95
CA VAL A 165 -6.83 -5.15 -2.15
C VAL A 165 -5.72 -4.35 -1.46
N GLU A 166 -5.61 -3.06 -1.78
CA GLU A 166 -4.62 -2.18 -1.17
C GLU A 166 -5.08 -1.76 0.22
N ALA A 167 -4.13 -1.62 1.14
CA ALA A 167 -4.33 -1.08 2.47
C ALA A 167 -3.38 0.11 2.68
N GLN A 168 -3.94 1.26 3.10
CA GLN A 168 -3.19 2.45 3.45
C GLN A 168 -3.03 2.50 4.96
N LEU A 169 -1.79 2.32 5.45
CA LEU A 169 -1.46 2.45 6.87
C LEU A 169 -1.07 3.89 7.18
N TRP A 170 -1.82 4.54 8.07
CA TRP A 170 -1.75 5.97 8.38
C TRP A 170 -1.00 6.29 9.68
N SER A 171 -0.34 5.31 10.27
CA SER A 171 0.41 5.47 11.52
C SER A 171 1.63 4.58 11.53
N ASP A 172 2.79 5.12 11.89
CA ASP A 172 4.05 4.40 11.97
C ASP A 172 4.25 3.64 13.28
N ARG A 173 3.31 3.75 14.24
CA ARG A 173 3.41 3.06 15.54
C ARG A 173 3.47 1.53 15.44
N TYR A 174 3.05 0.98 14.29
CA TYR A 174 3.10 -0.45 13.99
C TYR A 174 4.38 -0.87 13.27
N ILE A 175 5.24 0.09 12.91
CA ILE A 175 6.51 -0.17 12.20
C ILE A 175 7.61 -0.36 13.23
N THR A 176 7.51 -1.42 14.00
CA THR A 176 8.46 -1.80 15.05
C THR A 176 8.77 -3.30 14.97
N GLU A 177 9.87 -3.74 15.58
CA GLU A 177 10.24 -5.16 15.62
C GLU A 177 9.18 -6.05 16.28
N GLU A 178 8.35 -5.48 17.16
CA GLU A 178 7.26 -6.17 17.84
C GLU A 178 6.15 -6.62 16.88
N TYR A 179 5.80 -5.78 15.89
CA TYR A 179 4.71 -6.02 14.95
C TYR A 179 5.17 -6.55 13.60
N LEU A 180 6.38 -6.15 13.17
CA LEU A 180 6.88 -6.49 11.85
C LEU A 180 7.31 -7.95 11.73
N ILE A 181 6.79 -8.60 10.71
CA ILE A 181 7.21 -9.94 10.29
C ILE A 181 8.04 -9.78 9.02
N GLN A 182 9.34 -10.04 9.11
CA GLN A 182 10.17 -10.13 7.91
C GLN A 182 9.90 -11.46 7.20
N ARG A 183 9.39 -11.38 5.99
CA ARG A 183 9.24 -12.55 5.11
C ARG A 183 10.47 -12.60 4.21
N LYS A 184 11.35 -13.57 4.43
CA LYS A 184 12.37 -13.89 3.43
C LYS A 184 11.65 -14.50 2.23
N ASN A 185 11.89 -13.98 1.03
CA ASN A 185 11.49 -14.69 -0.18
C ASN A 185 12.09 -16.09 -0.09
N SER A 186 11.22 -17.08 -0.13
CA SER A 186 11.65 -18.48 -0.22
C SER A 186 12.47 -18.57 -1.49
N GLU A 187 13.77 -18.91 -1.34
CA GLU A 187 14.61 -19.26 -2.49
C GLU A 187 13.84 -20.31 -3.29
N LYS A 188 13.45 -19.94 -4.52
CA LYS A 188 12.88 -20.87 -5.50
C LYS A 188 13.99 -21.50 -6.29
#